data_13cb64a035f6590da2b5eb34a4ccb137
#
_entry.id   13cb64a035f6590da2b5eb34a4ccb137
#
_cell.length_a   1.000
_cell.length_b   1.000
_cell.length_c   1.000
_cell.angle_alpha   90.00
_cell.angle_beta   90.00
_cell.angle_gamma   90.00
#
_symmetry.space_group_name_H-M   'P 1'
#
loop_
_entity.id
_entity.type
_entity.pdbx_description
1 polymer ?
#
loop_
_entity_poly.entity_id
_entity_poly.type
_entity_poly.pdbx_seq_one_letter_code
_entity_poly.pdbx_strand_id
1 'polypeptide(L)'
;MGADALRDGRIAGRLLAALSESEVRGRHAWASLADHGIAEGESPAIYRDLYAVAGEAWVESGYLEHYVVVPAAEDVLAAWYSLSFAQQQVHAQVALESASLPEPDGFTLRIGGPEDLDLAMELAFVIFDHQASAPTWAGAPAPAEKDARASYAEYLAEDGVTYFVAEREGEPVGHLILERVHDAETELTIAATVPAARGLGVGTALTRYALAWAWEQGYRSCITDWRSANPLAARFWPRMGFEPTAFRLVRSITLTPR
;
A
#
# COMPACT_ATOMS: atom_id res chain seq x y z
N MET A 1 -9.94 21.04 -0.08
CA MET A 1 -11.08 21.55 0.73
C MET A 1 -10.96 21.00 2.14
N GLY A 2 -11.23 21.79 3.19
CA GLY A 2 -11.02 21.28 4.55
C GLY A 2 -11.36 22.29 5.64
N ALA A 3 -10.84 22.07 6.85
CA ALA A 3 -11.09 22.86 8.05
C ALA A 3 -9.81 23.08 8.86
N ASP A 4 -9.75 24.22 9.52
CA ASP A 4 -8.76 24.54 10.57
C ASP A 4 -9.47 24.69 11.90
N ALA A 5 -8.93 24.08 12.96
CA ALA A 5 -9.35 24.32 14.33
C ALA A 5 -8.41 25.36 14.96
N LEU A 6 -9.00 26.36 15.62
CA LEU A 6 -8.25 27.44 16.27
C LEU A 6 -8.41 27.37 17.79
N ARG A 7 -7.32 27.56 18.53
CA ARG A 7 -7.29 27.77 19.97
C ARG A 7 -6.46 29.01 20.28
N ASP A 8 -7.06 29.99 20.94
CA ASP A 8 -6.42 31.27 21.27
C ASP A 8 -5.76 31.96 20.06
N GLY A 9 -6.43 31.89 18.89
CA GLY A 9 -5.96 32.47 17.63
C GLY A 9 -4.82 31.73 16.92
N ARG A 10 -4.45 30.54 17.41
CA ARG A 10 -3.45 29.65 16.78
C ARG A 10 -4.11 28.41 16.21
N ILE A 11 -3.51 27.87 15.15
CA ILE A 11 -3.96 26.59 14.57
C ILE A 11 -3.64 25.47 15.56
N ALA A 12 -4.69 24.85 16.10
CA ALA A 12 -4.63 23.68 16.97
C ALA A 12 -4.71 22.37 16.17
N GLY A 13 -5.31 22.42 14.99
CA GLY A 13 -5.37 21.28 14.09
C GLY A 13 -5.87 21.68 12.70
N ARG A 14 -5.57 20.84 11.73
CA ARG A 14 -5.96 21.01 10.32
C ARG A 14 -6.38 19.69 9.72
N LEU A 15 -7.36 19.72 8.83
CA LEU A 15 -7.76 18.62 7.97
C LEU A 15 -8.10 19.16 6.59
N LEU A 16 -7.33 18.77 5.59
CA LEU A 16 -7.56 19.07 4.19
C LEU A 16 -7.81 17.78 3.42
N ALA A 17 -8.48 17.87 2.26
CA ALA A 17 -8.58 16.79 1.30
C ALA A 17 -8.55 17.31 -0.14
N ALA A 18 -7.92 16.54 -1.01
CA ALA A 18 -8.14 16.62 -2.44
C ALA A 18 -9.48 15.98 -2.77
N LEU A 19 -10.30 16.68 -3.57
CA LEU A 19 -11.56 16.15 -4.10
C LEU A 19 -11.29 15.63 -5.50
N SER A 20 -11.44 14.34 -5.71
CA SER A 20 -11.04 13.65 -6.93
C SER A 20 -12.10 12.68 -7.41
N GLU A 21 -11.99 12.26 -8.67
CA GLU A 21 -12.81 11.22 -9.27
C GLU A 21 -11.91 10.25 -10.02
N SER A 22 -12.14 8.96 -9.84
CA SER A 22 -11.43 7.91 -10.57
C SER A 22 -12.37 6.75 -10.90
N GLU A 23 -12.02 5.96 -11.92
CA GLU A 23 -12.80 4.78 -12.31
C GLU A 23 -12.90 3.74 -11.16
N VAL A 24 -11.87 3.65 -10.32
CA VAL A 24 -11.79 2.65 -9.25
C VAL A 24 -12.54 3.07 -7.99
N ARG A 25 -12.54 4.38 -7.66
CA ARG A 25 -13.10 4.89 -6.40
C ARG A 25 -14.32 5.77 -6.58
N GLY A 26 -14.68 6.13 -7.82
CA GLY A 26 -15.67 7.14 -8.08
C GLY A 26 -15.25 8.52 -7.52
N ARG A 27 -16.23 9.34 -7.15
CA ARG A 27 -16.00 10.64 -6.52
C ARG A 27 -15.64 10.46 -5.05
N HIS A 28 -14.46 10.89 -4.65
CA HIS A 28 -13.95 10.70 -3.31
C HIS A 28 -13.14 11.90 -2.79
N ALA A 29 -13.17 12.09 -1.47
CA ALA A 29 -12.28 13.00 -0.76
C ALA A 29 -11.06 12.19 -0.29
N TRP A 30 -9.86 12.71 -0.52
CA TRP A 30 -8.60 12.07 -0.16
C TRP A 30 -7.74 13.01 0.68
N ALA A 31 -7.53 12.66 1.95
CA ALA A 31 -6.57 13.31 2.84
C ALA A 31 -5.33 12.42 3.00
N SER A 32 -4.20 12.86 2.47
CA SER A 32 -2.91 12.19 2.67
C SER A 32 -2.37 12.45 4.07
N LEU A 33 -1.29 11.77 4.45
CA LEU A 33 -0.65 11.96 5.75
C LEU A 33 -0.17 13.41 5.98
N ALA A 34 0.16 14.15 4.92
CA ALA A 34 0.59 15.54 4.97
C ALA A 34 -0.57 16.55 5.02
N ASP A 35 -1.81 16.11 4.72
CA ASP A 35 -2.96 17.00 4.59
C ASP A 35 -3.67 17.26 5.92
N HIS A 36 -3.26 16.60 6.99
CA HIS A 36 -3.84 16.81 8.31
C HIS A 36 -2.79 16.69 9.42
N GLY A 37 -3.12 17.28 10.54
CA GLY A 37 -2.29 17.24 11.74
C GLY A 37 -2.90 18.01 12.87
N ILE A 38 -2.39 17.77 14.06
CA ILE A 38 -2.72 18.50 15.30
C ILE A 38 -1.46 19.08 15.90
N ALA A 39 -1.58 20.22 16.56
CA ALA A 39 -0.45 20.84 17.25
C ALA A 39 0.00 19.99 18.43
N GLU A 40 1.27 20.12 18.79
CA GLU A 40 1.83 19.43 19.95
C GLU A 40 1.03 19.74 21.23
N GLY A 41 0.71 18.70 21.98
CA GLY A 41 -0.08 18.81 23.21
C GLY A 41 -1.60 18.85 23.00
N GLU A 42 -2.10 18.92 21.77
CA GLU A 42 -3.52 18.84 21.47
C GLU A 42 -4.00 17.37 21.49
N SER A 43 -5.26 17.19 21.89
CA SER A 43 -5.88 15.86 21.89
C SER A 43 -6.30 15.44 20.48
N PRO A 44 -6.07 14.18 20.07
CA PRO A 44 -6.61 13.64 18.82
C PRO A 44 -8.14 13.72 18.69
N ALA A 45 -8.86 13.96 19.80
CA ALA A 45 -10.29 14.21 19.77
C ALA A 45 -10.69 15.40 18.86
N ILE A 46 -9.76 16.34 18.62
CA ILE A 46 -9.96 17.51 17.74
C ILE A 46 -10.27 17.09 16.28
N TYR A 47 -9.85 15.89 15.85
CA TYR A 47 -10.21 15.36 14.54
C TYR A 47 -11.72 15.22 14.35
N ARG A 48 -12.50 15.03 15.41
CA ARG A 48 -13.97 14.97 15.32
C ARG A 48 -14.56 16.31 14.89
N ASP A 49 -14.04 17.39 15.46
CA ASP A 49 -14.51 18.75 15.16
C ASP A 49 -14.07 19.17 13.76
N LEU A 50 -12.82 18.87 13.40
CA LEU A 50 -12.29 19.11 12.05
C LEU A 50 -13.10 18.35 11.00
N TYR A 51 -13.38 17.07 11.25
CA TYR A 51 -14.14 16.24 10.32
C TYR A 51 -15.61 16.64 10.25
N ALA A 52 -16.22 17.13 11.33
CA ALA A 52 -17.59 17.64 11.29
C ALA A 52 -17.75 18.75 10.24
N VAL A 53 -16.79 19.68 10.20
CA VAL A 53 -16.80 20.81 9.24
C VAL A 53 -16.33 20.38 7.84
N ALA A 54 -15.19 19.71 7.75
CA ALA A 54 -14.62 19.32 6.46
C ALA A 54 -15.49 18.27 5.74
N GLY A 55 -15.96 17.26 6.49
CA GLY A 55 -16.79 16.17 5.96
C GLY A 55 -18.16 16.66 5.49
N GLU A 56 -18.78 17.63 6.18
CA GLU A 56 -20.02 18.27 5.71
C GLU A 56 -19.81 18.93 4.35
N ALA A 57 -18.75 19.72 4.20
CA ALA A 57 -18.43 20.39 2.93
C ALA A 57 -18.12 19.38 1.79
N TRP A 58 -17.48 18.25 2.10
CA TRP A 58 -17.24 17.20 1.10
C TRP A 58 -18.54 16.54 0.65
N VAL A 59 -19.44 16.22 1.60
CA VAL A 59 -20.77 15.64 1.33
C VAL A 59 -21.64 16.58 0.51
N GLU A 60 -21.69 17.87 0.88
CA GLU A 60 -22.42 18.90 0.12
C GLU A 60 -21.91 19.05 -1.31
N SER A 61 -20.61 18.83 -1.52
CA SER A 61 -19.99 18.81 -2.85
C SER A 61 -20.20 17.49 -3.60
N GLY A 62 -20.90 16.50 -3.00
CA GLY A 62 -21.25 15.21 -3.62
C GLY A 62 -20.13 14.17 -3.58
N TYR A 63 -19.18 14.31 -2.66
CA TYR A 63 -18.14 13.32 -2.39
C TYR A 63 -18.56 12.50 -1.17
N LEU A 64 -18.94 11.24 -1.39
CA LEU A 64 -19.50 10.38 -0.35
C LEU A 64 -18.55 9.28 0.13
N GLU A 65 -17.43 9.09 -0.57
CA GLU A 65 -16.33 8.21 -0.17
C GLU A 65 -15.20 9.06 0.41
N HIS A 66 -14.91 8.90 1.68
CA HIS A 66 -13.87 9.66 2.36
C HIS A 66 -12.70 8.75 2.74
N TYR A 67 -11.53 9.09 2.26
CA TYR A 67 -10.26 8.42 2.60
C TYR A 67 -9.38 9.33 3.42
N VAL A 68 -8.73 8.78 4.44
CA VAL A 68 -7.70 9.47 5.22
C VAL A 68 -6.55 8.52 5.49
N VAL A 69 -5.32 8.98 5.28
CA VAL A 69 -4.11 8.25 5.66
C VAL A 69 -3.62 8.83 6.99
N VAL A 70 -3.58 8.02 8.02
CA VAL A 70 -3.25 8.44 9.41
C VAL A 70 -2.03 7.70 9.92
N PRO A 71 -1.21 8.32 10.81
CA PRO A 71 -0.09 7.62 11.42
C PRO A 71 -0.56 6.41 12.24
N ALA A 72 0.31 5.41 12.39
CA ALA A 72 0.05 4.19 13.17
C ALA A 72 0.15 4.47 14.69
N ALA A 73 -0.58 5.50 15.16
CA ALA A 73 -0.67 5.91 16.56
C ALA A 73 -2.04 5.54 17.13
N GLU A 74 -2.06 4.85 18.26
CA GLU A 74 -3.26 4.25 18.83
C GLU A 74 -4.36 5.28 19.15
N ASP A 75 -3.98 6.42 19.71
CA ASP A 75 -4.90 7.51 20.09
C ASP A 75 -5.48 8.23 18.86
N VAL A 76 -4.69 8.42 17.80
CA VAL A 76 -5.14 8.97 16.51
C VAL A 76 -6.13 8.00 15.86
N LEU A 77 -5.80 6.71 15.81
CA LEU A 77 -6.68 5.67 15.27
C LEU A 77 -8.01 5.61 16.04
N ALA A 78 -7.98 5.66 17.38
CA ALA A 78 -9.17 5.66 18.20
C ALA A 78 -10.10 6.85 17.89
N ALA A 79 -9.53 8.04 17.63
CA ALA A 79 -10.29 9.22 17.22
C ALA A 79 -11.02 8.99 15.89
N TRP A 80 -10.33 8.47 14.88
CA TRP A 80 -10.90 8.20 13.56
C TRP A 80 -11.90 7.02 13.56
N TYR A 81 -11.63 5.95 14.32
CA TYR A 81 -12.59 4.84 14.45
C TYR A 81 -13.89 5.29 15.12
N SER A 82 -13.82 6.23 16.08
CA SER A 82 -15.03 6.81 16.69
C SER A 82 -15.89 7.62 15.69
N LEU A 83 -15.32 8.01 14.55
CA LEU A 83 -16.00 8.64 13.41
C LEU A 83 -16.50 7.61 12.37
N SER A 84 -16.50 6.32 12.71
CA SER A 84 -16.91 5.22 11.83
C SER A 84 -16.04 5.05 10.58
N PHE A 85 -14.79 5.48 10.62
CA PHE A 85 -13.81 5.07 9.62
C PHE A 85 -13.37 3.63 9.86
N ALA A 86 -13.18 2.88 8.79
CA ALA A 86 -12.67 1.51 8.84
C ALA A 86 -11.29 1.43 8.18
N GLN A 87 -10.41 0.60 8.74
CA GLN A 87 -9.09 0.38 8.19
C GLN A 87 -9.18 -0.40 6.87
N GLN A 88 -8.62 0.17 5.80
CA GLN A 88 -8.64 -0.43 4.46
C GLN A 88 -7.25 -0.92 4.04
N GLN A 89 -6.17 -0.18 4.37
CA GLN A 89 -4.80 -0.49 3.94
C GLN A 89 -3.81 -0.20 5.04
N VAL A 90 -2.77 -1.00 5.11
CA VAL A 90 -1.60 -0.82 5.98
C VAL A 90 -0.46 -0.31 5.13
N HIS A 91 0.21 0.75 5.53
CA HIS A 91 1.51 1.18 5.03
C HIS A 91 2.54 0.81 6.08
N ALA A 92 3.63 0.19 5.65
CA ALA A 92 4.63 -0.32 6.58
C ALA A 92 6.04 -0.15 6.03
N GLN A 93 7.02 -0.17 6.93
CA GLN A 93 8.42 -0.02 6.60
C GLN A 93 9.25 -1.07 7.34
N VAL A 94 10.36 -1.45 6.73
CA VAL A 94 11.44 -2.22 7.38
C VAL A 94 12.76 -1.48 7.20
N ALA A 95 13.54 -1.37 8.28
CA ALA A 95 14.93 -0.93 8.19
C ALA A 95 15.75 -2.05 7.54
N LEU A 96 16.58 -1.70 6.56
CA LEU A 96 17.46 -2.66 5.90
C LEU A 96 18.75 -2.81 6.71
N GLU A 97 19.23 -4.04 6.78
CA GLU A 97 20.48 -4.40 7.43
C GLU A 97 21.32 -5.28 6.50
N SER A 98 22.62 -5.31 6.76
CA SER A 98 23.50 -6.22 6.04
C SER A 98 23.08 -7.67 6.32
N ALA A 99 22.69 -8.37 5.29
CA ALA A 99 22.32 -9.78 5.37
C ALA A 99 22.99 -10.56 4.24
N SER A 100 23.33 -11.82 4.51
CA SER A 100 23.76 -12.73 3.46
C SER A 100 22.61 -12.99 2.51
N LEU A 101 22.88 -13.02 1.20
CA LEU A 101 21.90 -13.48 0.23
C LEU A 101 21.46 -14.89 0.59
N PRO A 102 20.15 -15.16 0.63
CA PRO A 102 19.66 -16.50 0.95
C PRO A 102 20.05 -17.48 -0.15
N GLU A 103 20.47 -18.66 0.26
CA GLU A 103 20.57 -19.83 -0.62
C GLU A 103 19.38 -20.75 -0.31
N PRO A 104 18.22 -20.53 -0.96
CA PRO A 104 17.04 -21.32 -0.66
C PRO A 104 17.14 -22.73 -1.24
N ASP A 105 16.84 -23.75 -0.44
CA ASP A 105 16.76 -25.12 -0.91
C ASP A 105 15.68 -25.27 -2.00
N GLY A 106 16.10 -25.71 -3.18
CA GLY A 106 15.19 -26.05 -4.29
C GLY A 106 14.64 -24.87 -5.08
N PHE A 107 15.19 -23.67 -4.90
CA PHE A 107 14.85 -22.49 -5.71
C PHE A 107 16.12 -21.82 -6.23
N THR A 108 16.02 -21.27 -7.44
CA THR A 108 16.97 -20.30 -7.97
C THR A 108 16.37 -18.90 -7.86
N LEU A 109 17.13 -17.94 -7.33
CA LEU A 109 16.72 -16.53 -7.24
C LEU A 109 17.61 -15.71 -8.17
N ARG A 110 17.00 -14.88 -8.99
CA ARG A 110 17.72 -14.00 -9.93
C ARG A 110 17.05 -12.67 -10.12
N ILE A 111 17.78 -11.70 -10.63
CA ILE A 111 17.20 -10.50 -11.22
C ILE A 111 16.61 -10.89 -12.56
N GLY A 112 15.37 -10.45 -12.81
CA GLY A 112 14.65 -10.64 -14.04
C GLY A 112 14.95 -9.56 -15.07
N GLY A 113 14.46 -9.76 -16.27
CA GLY A 113 14.63 -8.86 -17.39
C GLY A 113 13.41 -8.79 -18.30
N PRO A 114 13.51 -8.10 -19.45
CA PRO A 114 12.42 -8.00 -20.42
C PRO A 114 11.89 -9.36 -20.93
N GLU A 115 12.71 -10.39 -20.90
CA GLU A 115 12.37 -11.75 -21.25
C GLU A 115 11.35 -12.39 -20.29
N ASP A 116 11.23 -11.88 -19.08
CA ASP A 116 10.31 -12.36 -18.05
C ASP A 116 8.93 -11.68 -18.10
N LEU A 117 8.63 -10.88 -19.12
CA LEU A 117 7.37 -10.13 -19.21
C LEU A 117 6.15 -11.04 -19.18
N ASP A 118 6.19 -12.22 -19.81
CA ASP A 118 5.07 -13.17 -19.79
C ASP A 118 4.78 -13.65 -18.37
N LEU A 119 5.82 -13.97 -17.61
CA LEU A 119 5.71 -14.31 -16.19
C LEU A 119 5.16 -13.15 -15.36
N ALA A 120 5.69 -11.95 -15.55
CA ALA A 120 5.24 -10.76 -14.83
C ALA A 120 3.74 -10.52 -15.03
N MET A 121 3.26 -10.71 -16.25
CA MET A 121 1.85 -10.62 -16.59
C MET A 121 1.00 -11.71 -15.92
N GLU A 122 1.42 -12.97 -15.99
CA GLU A 122 0.72 -14.08 -15.33
C GLU A 122 0.56 -13.83 -13.82
N LEU A 123 1.64 -13.44 -13.16
CA LEU A 123 1.63 -13.21 -11.71
C LEU A 123 0.89 -11.92 -11.31
N ALA A 124 0.83 -10.90 -12.18
CA ALA A 124 -0.02 -9.74 -11.96
C ALA A 124 -1.50 -10.13 -11.91
N PHE A 125 -1.98 -10.97 -12.84
CA PHE A 125 -3.36 -11.45 -12.80
C PHE A 125 -3.66 -12.28 -11.56
N VAL A 126 -2.71 -13.08 -11.08
CA VAL A 126 -2.85 -13.80 -9.78
C VAL A 126 -3.11 -12.85 -8.62
N ILE A 127 -2.48 -11.66 -8.61
CA ILE A 127 -2.73 -10.63 -7.59
C ILE A 127 -4.12 -10.02 -7.75
N PHE A 128 -4.53 -9.67 -8.97
CA PHE A 128 -5.86 -9.12 -9.24
C PHE A 128 -6.96 -10.07 -8.78
N ASP A 129 -6.90 -11.34 -9.17
CA ASP A 129 -7.86 -12.36 -8.78
C ASP A 129 -7.92 -12.55 -7.26
N HIS A 130 -6.75 -12.57 -6.61
CA HIS A 130 -6.67 -12.69 -5.17
C HIS A 130 -7.29 -11.47 -4.46
N GLN A 131 -7.05 -10.25 -4.95
CA GLN A 131 -7.64 -9.05 -4.37
C GLN A 131 -9.14 -8.94 -4.65
N ALA A 132 -9.63 -9.44 -5.78
CA ALA A 132 -11.05 -9.46 -6.12
C ALA A 132 -11.85 -10.47 -5.30
N SER A 133 -11.18 -11.45 -4.68
CA SER A 133 -11.83 -12.52 -3.91
C SER A 133 -12.03 -12.18 -2.43
N ALA A 134 -12.85 -13.02 -1.74
CA ALA A 134 -13.06 -12.93 -0.30
C ALA A 134 -11.76 -13.18 0.50
N PRO A 135 -11.57 -12.53 1.62
CA PRO A 135 -12.37 -11.46 2.23
C PRO A 135 -11.95 -10.05 1.76
N THR A 136 -11.06 -9.94 0.77
CA THR A 136 -10.44 -8.66 0.38
C THR A 136 -11.39 -7.78 -0.42
N TRP A 137 -12.06 -8.35 -1.45
CA TRP A 137 -12.97 -7.66 -2.37
C TRP A 137 -12.53 -6.24 -2.78
N ALA A 138 -11.24 -6.09 -3.08
CA ALA A 138 -10.62 -4.82 -3.39
C ALA A 138 -10.08 -4.75 -4.83
N GLY A 139 -10.61 -5.59 -5.70
CA GLY A 139 -10.20 -5.64 -7.10
C GLY A 139 -10.67 -4.41 -7.86
N ALA A 140 -9.74 -3.76 -8.57
CA ALA A 140 -10.10 -2.97 -9.72
C ALA A 140 -10.43 -3.93 -10.89
N PRO A 141 -11.26 -3.52 -11.87
CA PRO A 141 -11.40 -4.28 -13.11
C PRO A 141 -10.00 -4.53 -13.69
N ALA A 142 -9.71 -5.79 -14.03
CA ALA A 142 -8.46 -6.08 -14.71
C ALA A 142 -8.42 -5.29 -16.05
N PRO A 143 -7.30 -4.60 -16.35
CA PRO A 143 -7.16 -3.92 -17.63
C PRO A 143 -7.21 -4.94 -18.78
N ALA A 144 -7.53 -4.48 -19.98
CA ALA A 144 -7.41 -5.35 -21.14
C ALA A 144 -5.97 -5.88 -21.27
N GLU A 145 -5.80 -7.16 -21.56
CA GLU A 145 -4.49 -7.83 -21.53
C GLU A 145 -3.43 -7.09 -22.36
N LYS A 146 -3.83 -6.57 -23.54
CA LYS A 146 -2.92 -5.82 -24.41
C LYS A 146 -2.39 -4.55 -23.73
N ASP A 147 -3.27 -3.81 -23.04
CA ASP A 147 -2.92 -2.54 -22.40
C ASP A 147 -2.08 -2.80 -21.15
N ALA A 148 -2.43 -3.85 -20.38
CA ALA A 148 -1.65 -4.31 -19.25
C ALA A 148 -0.23 -4.69 -19.66
N ARG A 149 -0.07 -5.43 -20.79
CA ARG A 149 1.23 -5.88 -21.28
C ARG A 149 2.14 -4.70 -21.66
N ALA A 150 1.60 -3.70 -22.37
CA ALA A 150 2.35 -2.50 -22.73
C ALA A 150 2.80 -1.73 -21.48
N SER A 151 1.88 -1.50 -20.55
CA SER A 151 2.18 -0.81 -19.28
C SER A 151 3.21 -1.55 -18.43
N TYR A 152 3.12 -2.89 -18.36
CA TYR A 152 4.11 -3.68 -17.62
C TYR A 152 5.48 -3.66 -18.28
N ALA A 153 5.55 -3.71 -19.61
CA ALA A 153 6.81 -3.63 -20.34
C ALA A 153 7.50 -2.28 -20.11
N GLU A 154 6.74 -1.19 -20.13
CA GLU A 154 7.23 0.16 -19.80
C GLU A 154 7.70 0.22 -18.34
N TYR A 155 6.88 -0.25 -17.40
CA TYR A 155 7.19 -0.23 -15.97
C TYR A 155 8.46 -1.02 -15.63
N LEU A 156 8.64 -2.23 -16.17
CA LEU A 156 9.85 -3.03 -15.94
C LEU A 156 11.11 -2.43 -16.58
N ALA A 157 10.96 -1.49 -17.52
CA ALA A 157 12.06 -0.78 -18.15
C ALA A 157 12.39 0.57 -17.48
N GLU A 158 11.61 1.01 -16.49
CA GLU A 158 11.83 2.28 -15.79
C GLU A 158 13.11 2.25 -14.94
N ASP A 159 13.84 3.38 -14.97
CA ASP A 159 15.00 3.54 -14.08
C ASP A 159 14.59 3.53 -12.61
N GLY A 160 15.23 2.68 -11.83
CA GLY A 160 14.92 2.49 -10.41
C GLY A 160 13.96 1.34 -10.13
N VAL A 161 13.39 0.70 -11.14
CA VAL A 161 12.61 -0.54 -11.00
C VAL A 161 13.54 -1.74 -11.10
N THR A 162 13.43 -2.67 -10.16
CA THR A 162 14.19 -3.93 -10.18
C THR A 162 13.23 -5.10 -9.97
N TYR A 163 13.28 -6.03 -10.90
CA TYR A 163 12.42 -7.20 -10.95
C TYR A 163 13.19 -8.44 -10.52
N PHE A 164 12.63 -9.21 -9.60
CA PHE A 164 13.22 -10.44 -9.07
C PHE A 164 12.33 -11.63 -9.39
N VAL A 165 12.96 -12.75 -9.74
CA VAL A 165 12.30 -13.99 -10.12
C VAL A 165 12.81 -15.14 -9.24
N ALA A 166 11.89 -15.99 -8.79
CA ALA A 166 12.19 -17.29 -8.20
C ALA A 166 11.79 -18.39 -9.16
N GLU A 167 12.70 -19.34 -9.39
CA GLU A 167 12.48 -20.51 -10.24
C GLU A 167 12.62 -21.79 -9.43
N ARG A 168 11.84 -22.79 -9.77
CA ARG A 168 11.95 -24.14 -9.24
C ARG A 168 11.98 -25.14 -10.39
N GLU A 169 13.02 -25.98 -10.44
CA GLU A 169 13.21 -26.96 -11.52
C GLU A 169 13.21 -26.29 -12.95
N GLY A 170 13.68 -25.03 -13.01
CA GLY A 170 13.70 -24.24 -14.25
C GLY A 170 12.39 -23.53 -14.59
N GLU A 171 11.32 -23.72 -13.79
CA GLU A 171 10.04 -23.06 -14.01
C GLU A 171 9.87 -21.89 -13.03
N PRO A 172 9.43 -20.72 -13.50
CA PRO A 172 9.21 -19.58 -12.63
C PRO A 172 8.01 -19.81 -11.71
N VAL A 173 8.19 -19.55 -10.41
CA VAL A 173 7.20 -19.82 -9.36
C VAL A 173 6.82 -18.60 -8.52
N GLY A 174 7.49 -17.48 -8.73
CA GLY A 174 7.18 -16.23 -8.04
C GLY A 174 8.01 -15.07 -8.52
N HIS A 175 7.51 -13.86 -8.25
CA HIS A 175 8.20 -12.62 -8.54
C HIS A 175 8.05 -11.57 -7.43
N LEU A 176 8.92 -10.57 -7.47
CA LEU A 176 8.89 -9.39 -6.62
C LEU A 176 9.46 -8.19 -7.39
N ILE A 177 8.89 -7.01 -7.17
CA ILE A 177 9.37 -5.76 -7.76
C ILE A 177 9.71 -4.79 -6.64
N LEU A 178 10.91 -4.22 -6.72
CA LEU A 178 11.33 -3.05 -5.96
C LEU A 178 11.39 -1.83 -6.88
N GLU A 179 10.92 -0.70 -6.37
CA GLU A 179 10.97 0.60 -7.04
C GLU A 179 11.68 1.61 -6.14
N ARG A 180 12.57 2.42 -6.72
CA ARG A 180 13.26 3.49 -5.99
C ARG A 180 12.30 4.62 -5.65
N VAL A 181 12.15 4.93 -4.35
CA VAL A 181 11.41 6.11 -3.88
C VAL A 181 12.35 7.33 -3.85
N HIS A 182 13.52 7.16 -3.24
CA HIS A 182 14.61 8.12 -3.23
C HIS A 182 15.94 7.40 -2.92
N ASP A 183 17.04 8.15 -2.80
CA ASP A 183 18.41 7.57 -2.69
C ASP A 183 18.60 6.54 -1.57
N ALA A 184 17.84 6.64 -0.49
CA ALA A 184 17.98 5.75 0.67
C ALA A 184 16.77 4.83 0.90
N GLU A 185 15.70 4.95 0.12
CA GLU A 185 14.46 4.20 0.31
C GLU A 185 13.95 3.59 -0.98
N THR A 186 13.54 2.33 -0.90
CA THR A 186 12.86 1.61 -1.97
C THR A 186 11.48 1.16 -1.53
N GLU A 187 10.56 0.94 -2.47
CA GLU A 187 9.23 0.40 -2.24
C GLU A 187 9.12 -1.00 -2.84
N LEU A 188 8.60 -1.93 -2.07
CA LEU A 188 8.17 -3.22 -2.55
C LEU A 188 6.73 -3.08 -3.06
N THR A 189 6.58 -2.88 -4.35
CA THR A 189 5.31 -2.57 -5.01
C THR A 189 4.50 -3.81 -5.32
N ILE A 190 5.16 -4.91 -5.71
CA ILE A 190 4.53 -6.14 -6.15
C ILE A 190 5.27 -7.34 -5.58
N ALA A 191 4.53 -8.33 -5.06
CA ALA A 191 5.04 -9.65 -4.74
C ALA A 191 3.95 -10.70 -4.95
N ALA A 192 4.24 -11.71 -5.75
CA ALA A 192 3.33 -12.82 -6.00
C ALA A 192 4.07 -14.16 -6.09
N THR A 193 3.34 -15.22 -5.73
CA THR A 193 3.79 -16.59 -5.88
C THR A 193 2.66 -17.38 -6.50
N VAL A 194 2.97 -18.22 -7.49
CA VAL A 194 1.97 -19.10 -8.12
C VAL A 194 1.26 -19.93 -7.04
N PRO A 195 -0.05 -20.16 -7.15
CA PRO A 195 -0.81 -20.88 -6.12
C PRO A 195 -0.20 -22.22 -5.73
N ALA A 196 0.33 -22.98 -6.69
CA ALA A 196 0.94 -24.30 -6.48
C ALA A 196 2.25 -24.26 -5.67
N ALA A 197 2.94 -23.11 -5.61
CA ALA A 197 4.19 -22.94 -4.88
C ALA A 197 4.01 -22.22 -3.52
N ARG A 198 2.76 -21.90 -3.14
CA ARG A 198 2.47 -21.29 -1.84
C ARG A 198 2.79 -22.26 -0.71
N GLY A 199 3.28 -21.71 0.41
CA GLY A 199 3.68 -22.51 1.56
C GLY A 199 5.05 -23.18 1.45
N LEU A 200 5.72 -23.11 0.31
CA LEU A 200 7.05 -23.69 0.07
C LEU A 200 8.21 -22.73 0.41
N GLY A 201 7.93 -21.53 0.93
CA GLY A 201 8.96 -20.57 1.31
C GLY A 201 9.40 -19.60 0.20
N VAL A 202 8.87 -19.70 -1.03
CA VAL A 202 9.24 -18.85 -2.18
C VAL A 202 9.17 -17.37 -1.86
N GLY A 203 8.02 -16.90 -1.34
CA GLY A 203 7.85 -15.49 -0.99
C GLY A 203 8.86 -14.99 0.05
N THR A 204 9.18 -15.84 1.05
CA THR A 204 10.20 -15.52 2.07
C THR A 204 11.58 -15.40 1.44
N ALA A 205 11.94 -16.35 0.58
CA ALA A 205 13.24 -16.35 -0.09
C ALA A 205 13.40 -15.13 -1.00
N LEU A 206 12.39 -14.85 -1.86
CA LEU A 206 12.36 -13.66 -2.73
C LEU A 206 12.48 -12.37 -1.93
N THR A 207 11.69 -12.22 -0.87
CA THR A 207 11.71 -10.98 -0.07
C THR A 207 13.07 -10.77 0.57
N ARG A 208 13.64 -11.81 1.19
CA ARG A 208 14.98 -11.71 1.78
C ARG A 208 16.06 -11.40 0.76
N TYR A 209 15.99 -12.00 -0.42
CA TYR A 209 16.92 -11.75 -1.51
C TYR A 209 16.84 -10.31 -1.98
N ALA A 210 15.62 -9.80 -2.23
CA ALA A 210 15.40 -8.44 -2.68
C ALA A 210 15.84 -7.39 -1.63
N LEU A 211 15.55 -7.62 -0.33
CA LEU A 211 15.96 -6.71 0.74
C LEU A 211 17.49 -6.72 0.95
N ALA A 212 18.15 -7.86 0.85
CA ALA A 212 19.61 -7.95 0.90
C ALA A 212 20.25 -7.23 -0.30
N TRP A 213 19.72 -7.45 -1.50
CA TRP A 213 20.14 -6.72 -2.69
C TRP A 213 19.96 -5.20 -2.51
N ALA A 214 18.81 -4.76 -2.01
CA ALA A 214 18.55 -3.34 -1.78
C ALA A 214 19.56 -2.71 -0.81
N TRP A 215 19.94 -3.41 0.26
CA TRP A 215 21.03 -2.97 1.15
C TRP A 215 22.34 -2.78 0.40
N GLU A 216 22.74 -3.74 -0.46
CA GLU A 216 23.95 -3.65 -1.27
C GLU A 216 23.94 -2.49 -2.26
N GLN A 217 22.74 -2.12 -2.78
CA GLN A 217 22.59 -0.94 -3.65
C GLN A 217 22.62 0.40 -2.88
N GLY A 218 22.69 0.37 -1.55
CA GLY A 218 22.79 1.57 -0.73
C GLY A 218 21.48 2.03 -0.10
N TYR A 219 20.35 1.34 -0.33
CA TYR A 219 19.10 1.62 0.38
C TYR A 219 19.22 1.28 1.85
N ARG A 220 18.46 1.96 2.70
CA ARG A 220 18.48 1.79 4.17
C ARG A 220 17.11 1.47 4.73
N SER A 221 16.07 1.68 3.93
CA SER A 221 14.70 1.28 4.26
C SER A 221 13.96 0.75 3.03
N CYS A 222 12.99 -0.10 3.29
CA CYS A 222 12.03 -0.56 2.30
C CYS A 222 10.62 -0.35 2.84
N ILE A 223 9.76 0.28 2.06
CA ILE A 223 8.34 0.43 2.36
C ILE A 223 7.53 -0.58 1.55
N THR A 224 6.34 -0.89 2.02
CA THR A 224 5.33 -1.66 1.29
C THR A 224 3.94 -1.35 1.84
N ASP A 225 2.92 -1.77 1.11
CA ASP A 225 1.56 -1.70 1.59
C ASP A 225 0.77 -2.99 1.32
N TRP A 226 -0.34 -3.16 2.03
CA TRP A 226 -1.27 -4.24 1.77
C TRP A 226 -2.68 -3.93 2.23
N ARG A 227 -3.66 -4.57 1.60
CA ARG A 227 -5.05 -4.51 2.05
C ARG A 227 -5.19 -5.16 3.41
N SER A 228 -5.74 -4.43 4.38
CA SER A 228 -5.92 -4.92 5.76
C SER A 228 -6.73 -6.22 5.81
N ALA A 229 -7.70 -6.39 4.91
CA ALA A 229 -8.51 -7.59 4.80
C ALA A 229 -7.80 -8.77 4.14
N ASN A 230 -6.60 -8.61 3.55
CA ASN A 230 -5.86 -9.70 2.93
C ASN A 230 -5.14 -10.56 4.01
N PRO A 231 -5.64 -11.78 4.33
CA PRO A 231 -5.10 -12.56 5.43
C PRO A 231 -3.71 -13.14 5.16
N LEU A 232 -3.31 -13.26 3.89
CA LEU A 232 -1.97 -13.73 3.52
C LEU A 232 -0.95 -12.62 3.77
N ALA A 233 -1.18 -11.44 3.22
CA ALA A 233 -0.32 -10.28 3.38
C ALA A 233 -0.22 -9.83 4.86
N ALA A 234 -1.36 -9.77 5.57
CA ALA A 234 -1.41 -9.38 6.98
C ALA A 234 -0.62 -10.31 7.92
N ARG A 235 -0.39 -11.57 7.51
CA ARG A 235 0.47 -12.51 8.26
C ARG A 235 1.90 -12.53 7.75
N PHE A 236 2.11 -12.23 6.48
CA PHE A 236 3.40 -12.37 5.81
C PHE A 236 4.32 -11.18 6.12
N TRP A 237 3.88 -9.96 5.84
CA TRP A 237 4.73 -8.78 5.94
C TRP A 237 5.29 -8.53 7.35
N PRO A 238 4.49 -8.65 8.46
CA PRO A 238 5.06 -8.53 9.81
C PRO A 238 6.12 -9.58 10.13
N ARG A 239 6.02 -10.80 9.57
CA ARG A 239 7.06 -11.84 9.72
C ARG A 239 8.33 -11.53 8.96
N MET A 240 8.23 -10.68 7.92
CA MET A 240 9.38 -10.18 7.18
C MET A 240 10.00 -8.93 7.82
N GLY A 241 9.49 -8.49 8.99
CA GLY A 241 10.00 -7.35 9.74
C GLY A 241 9.36 -6.01 9.38
N PHE A 242 8.36 -5.99 8.51
CA PHE A 242 7.65 -4.74 8.20
C PHE A 242 6.76 -4.31 9.35
N GLU A 243 6.99 -3.10 9.86
CA GLU A 243 6.23 -2.47 10.93
C GLU A 243 5.29 -1.40 10.36
N PRO A 244 4.01 -1.37 10.77
CA PRO A 244 3.08 -0.35 10.30
C PRO A 244 3.53 1.06 10.67
N THR A 245 3.54 1.96 9.69
CA THR A 245 3.85 3.38 9.86
C THR A 245 2.61 4.26 9.72
N ALA A 246 1.66 3.84 8.87
CA ALA A 246 0.41 4.54 8.64
C ALA A 246 -0.70 3.56 8.22
N PHE A 247 -1.95 4.01 8.36
CA PHE A 247 -3.13 3.29 7.87
C PHE A 247 -3.96 4.19 6.97
N ARG A 248 -4.40 3.65 5.83
CA ARG A 248 -5.48 4.27 5.08
C ARG A 248 -6.81 3.80 5.63
N LEU A 249 -7.60 4.75 6.07
CA LEU A 249 -8.95 4.55 6.56
C LEU A 249 -9.95 5.00 5.50
N VAL A 250 -11.14 4.42 5.51
CA VAL A 250 -12.23 4.76 4.60
C VAL A 250 -13.54 4.85 5.35
N ARG A 251 -14.39 5.79 4.93
CA ARG A 251 -15.78 5.91 5.37
C ARG A 251 -16.67 6.20 4.16
N SER A 252 -17.66 5.35 3.93
CA SER A 252 -18.72 5.57 2.95
C SER A 252 -19.91 6.25 3.63
N ILE A 253 -20.42 7.32 3.05
CA ILE A 253 -21.55 8.10 3.56
C ILE A 253 -22.81 7.69 2.80
N THR A 254 -23.81 7.21 3.53
CA THR A 254 -25.15 6.96 2.96
C THR A 254 -26.08 8.08 3.39
N LEU A 255 -26.58 8.84 2.42
CA LEU A 255 -27.57 9.87 2.67
C LEU A 255 -28.97 9.23 2.66
N THR A 256 -29.74 9.47 3.72
CA THR A 256 -31.15 9.13 3.71
C THR A 256 -31.89 10.15 2.85
N PRO A 257 -32.70 9.73 1.85
CA PRO A 257 -33.57 10.65 1.13
C PRO A 257 -34.47 11.39 2.13
N ARG A 258 -34.51 12.71 2.02
CA ARG A 258 -35.43 13.54 2.79
C ARG A 258 -36.79 13.61 2.12
#